data_380b18086c5bc0a0f26deda61e8ca915
#
_entry.id   380b18086c5bc0a0f26deda61e8ca915
#
_cell.length_a   1.000
_cell.length_b   1.000
_cell.length_c   1.000
_cell.angle_alpha   90.00
_cell.angle_beta   90.00
_cell.angle_gamma   90.00
#
_symmetry.space_group_name_H-M   'P 1'
#
loop_
_entity.id
_entity.type
_entity.pdbx_description
1 polymer ?
#
loop_
_entity_poly.entity_id
_entity_poly.type
_entity_poly.pdbx_seq_one_letter_code
_entity_poly.pdbx_strand_id
1 'polypeptide(L)'
;MTGQIPRLSKVNLFTLLSLWMELFPGVEAQGQKSQKTEEESRGPLGDNEELTRVSTEKKQVKKTGLVVVKNMKIIGLHCSSEDLHTGQIALIKHGSRLKNCDLYFSRKPCSACLKMIVNAGVNRISYWPSDPEISLLTEASSSEDAKLDAKAAERLKSNSRAHVCVLLQPLVCYMVQFVEETSYKCDFIQKTAKALPGADTDFYSECKQERIKEYEMLFLVSNEERHKQILMTIGLESLCEDPYFSNLRQNMKDLILLLATVASSVPNLKHFGFYCSSPEQINEIHNQSLPQEVARHCMVQARLLAYRTEDHKTGVGAVIWAEAKSRSCDGTGAMYFIGCGYNAFPVGSEYADFPHMDDKHKDREIRKFRYIIHAEQNALTFRCQDIKPEERSMIFVTKCPCDECVPLIKGAGIKQIYAGDVDVGKKKADISYMKFGELEGVRKFTWQLNPSEAYSLDPNEPERREKHLSIKRSH
;
A
#
# COMPACT_ATOMS: atom_id res chain seq x y z
N MET A 1 17.15 19.98 -23.04
CA MET A 1 16.56 18.63 -22.86
C MET A 1 15.31 18.80 -22.05
N THR A 2 14.15 18.69 -22.65
CA THR A 2 12.87 18.69 -21.94
C THR A 2 12.77 17.35 -21.23
N GLY A 3 13.22 17.30 -19.98
CA GLY A 3 13.25 16.08 -19.16
C GLY A 3 11.84 15.55 -18.95
N GLN A 4 11.52 14.49 -19.66
CA GLN A 4 10.28 13.74 -19.42
C GLN A 4 10.35 13.15 -18.01
N ILE A 5 9.38 13.47 -17.15
CA ILE A 5 9.33 12.91 -15.79
C ILE A 5 9.22 11.38 -15.90
N PRO A 6 10.04 10.63 -15.16
CA PRO A 6 9.97 9.18 -15.18
C PRO A 6 8.63 8.68 -14.65
N ARG A 7 8.07 7.68 -15.33
CA ARG A 7 6.80 7.05 -14.93
C ARG A 7 7.02 5.60 -14.57
N LEU A 8 6.44 5.19 -13.49
CA LEU A 8 6.39 3.78 -13.13
C LEU A 8 5.57 3.00 -14.17
N SER A 9 6.14 1.92 -14.73
CA SER A 9 5.38 1.07 -15.66
C SER A 9 4.19 0.42 -14.95
N LYS A 10 3.12 0.10 -15.68
CA LYS A 10 1.97 -0.60 -15.10
C LYS A 10 2.36 -1.94 -14.52
N VAL A 11 3.23 -2.69 -15.19
CA VAL A 11 3.73 -3.98 -14.73
C VAL A 11 4.43 -3.85 -13.38
N ASN A 12 5.37 -2.91 -13.27
CA ASN A 12 6.08 -2.68 -12.01
C ASN A 12 5.16 -2.16 -10.91
N LEU A 13 4.18 -1.29 -11.24
CA LEU A 13 3.16 -0.85 -10.29
C LEU A 13 2.36 -2.04 -9.73
N PHE A 14 1.89 -2.95 -10.60
CA PHE A 14 1.10 -4.11 -10.17
C PHE A 14 1.94 -5.08 -9.33
N THR A 15 3.21 -5.27 -9.68
CA THR A 15 4.17 -6.05 -8.90
C THR A 15 4.41 -5.42 -7.52
N LEU A 16 4.68 -4.11 -7.46
CA LEU A 16 4.88 -3.41 -6.18
C LEU A 16 3.64 -3.45 -5.30
N LEU A 17 2.45 -3.28 -5.88
CA LEU A 17 1.20 -3.42 -5.14
C LEU A 17 0.98 -4.84 -4.63
N SER A 18 1.38 -5.89 -5.38
CA SER A 18 1.28 -7.27 -4.89
C SER A 18 2.21 -7.52 -3.69
N LEU A 19 3.45 -7.02 -3.72
CA LEU A 19 4.36 -7.05 -2.58
C LEU A 19 3.80 -6.25 -1.39
N TRP A 20 3.22 -5.09 -1.66
CA TRP A 20 2.62 -4.25 -0.64
C TRP A 20 1.40 -4.89 0.02
N MET A 21 0.59 -5.62 -0.74
CA MET A 21 -0.55 -6.39 -0.18
C MET A 21 -0.12 -7.55 0.73
N GLU A 22 1.08 -8.12 0.54
CA GLU A 22 1.65 -9.11 1.48
C GLU A 22 1.85 -8.50 2.88
N LEU A 23 2.10 -7.20 2.95
CA LEU A 23 2.30 -6.43 4.19
C LEU A 23 1.00 -5.82 4.75
N PHE A 24 -0.18 -6.24 4.26
CA PHE A 24 -1.45 -5.69 4.76
C PHE A 24 -1.60 -5.95 6.27
N PRO A 25 -1.85 -4.92 7.11
CA PRO A 25 -1.93 -5.08 8.56
C PRO A 25 -3.03 -6.08 8.97
N GLY A 26 -2.69 -7.02 9.86
CA GLY A 26 -3.67 -7.97 10.40
C GLY A 26 -4.66 -7.29 11.35
N VAL A 27 -5.90 -7.78 11.37
CA VAL A 27 -6.99 -7.22 12.21
C VAL A 27 -6.81 -7.56 13.70
N GLU A 28 -5.89 -8.45 14.05
CA GLU A 28 -5.72 -8.95 15.43
C GLU A 28 -5.08 -7.94 16.42
N ALA A 29 -4.51 -6.84 15.94
CA ALA A 29 -3.88 -5.82 16.78
C ALA A 29 -4.87 -4.98 17.62
N GLN A 30 -6.18 -5.16 17.48
CA GLN A 30 -7.20 -4.27 18.05
C GLN A 30 -7.91 -4.79 19.31
N GLY A 31 -7.85 -6.09 19.62
CA GLY A 31 -8.67 -6.70 20.70
C GLY A 31 -8.00 -6.84 22.06
N GLN A 32 -6.71 -6.65 22.23
CA GLN A 32 -5.99 -7.05 23.44
C GLN A 32 -5.31 -5.95 24.26
N LYS A 33 -5.44 -4.66 23.93
CA LYS A 33 -4.90 -3.57 24.76
C LYS A 33 -5.88 -2.97 25.78
N SER A 34 -7.15 -3.40 25.78
CA SER A 34 -8.18 -2.81 26.65
C SER A 34 -8.59 -3.67 27.86
N GLN A 35 -7.97 -4.83 28.13
CA GLN A 35 -8.36 -5.70 29.26
C GLN A 35 -7.20 -6.19 30.15
N LYS A 36 -6.11 -5.42 30.27
CA LYS A 36 -5.07 -5.72 31.26
C LYS A 36 -4.70 -4.50 32.09
N THR A 37 -5.66 -3.88 32.73
CA THR A 37 -5.47 -3.00 33.88
C THR A 37 -6.76 -3.05 34.69
N GLU A 38 -6.86 -4.04 35.57
CA GLU A 38 -7.68 -4.04 36.80
C GLU A 38 -7.94 -5.49 37.25
N GLU A 39 -6.87 -6.16 37.74
CA GLU A 39 -6.98 -7.26 38.69
C GLU A 39 -5.58 -7.77 39.04
N GLU A 40 -4.87 -7.01 39.86
CA GLU A 40 -3.77 -7.55 40.69
C GLU A 40 -3.61 -6.66 41.92
N SER A 41 -4.45 -6.91 42.92
CA SER A 41 -4.08 -6.62 44.30
C SER A 41 -4.75 -7.68 45.19
N ARG A 42 -3.93 -8.61 45.69
CA ARG A 42 -3.90 -9.21 47.05
C ARG A 42 -3.43 -10.65 47.07
N GLY A 43 -2.21 -10.79 47.59
CA GLY A 43 -1.67 -11.72 48.60
C GLY A 43 -1.48 -13.19 48.24
N PRO A 44 -0.79 -13.98 49.06
CA PRO A 44 0.57 -13.80 49.54
C PRO A 44 1.49 -15.02 49.17
N LEU A 45 2.77 -14.83 49.28
CA LEU A 45 3.93 -15.76 49.52
C LEU A 45 3.69 -17.28 49.42
N GLY A 46 4.43 -17.92 48.52
CA GLY A 46 4.66 -19.37 48.47
C GLY A 46 5.73 -19.71 47.43
N ASP A 47 6.76 -20.41 47.91
CA ASP A 47 8.04 -20.73 47.33
C ASP A 47 8.09 -21.44 45.96
N ASN A 48 9.18 -21.15 45.25
CA ASN A 48 9.96 -22.02 44.34
C ASN A 48 9.21 -22.83 43.29
N GLU A 49 9.25 -22.30 42.05
CA GLU A 49 9.48 -23.14 40.86
C GLU A 49 10.04 -22.25 39.74
N GLU A 50 11.22 -22.54 39.31
CA GLU A 50 11.95 -22.00 38.16
C GLU A 50 11.23 -22.47 36.87
N LEU A 51 10.10 -21.84 36.52
CA LEU A 51 9.44 -22.07 35.27
C LEU A 51 10.04 -21.15 34.21
N THR A 52 10.88 -21.75 33.35
CA THR A 52 11.31 -21.24 32.07
C THR A 52 10.15 -20.51 31.37
N ARG A 53 10.21 -19.19 31.41
CA ARG A 53 9.37 -18.33 30.52
C ARG A 53 9.82 -18.56 29.08
N VAL A 54 9.24 -19.57 28.45
CA VAL A 54 9.21 -19.64 26.99
C VAL A 54 8.37 -18.44 26.55
N SER A 55 9.05 -17.39 26.10
CA SER A 55 8.43 -16.31 25.37
C SER A 55 7.77 -16.94 24.13
N THR A 56 6.47 -17.16 24.16
CA THR A 56 5.67 -17.45 22.98
C THR A 56 5.71 -16.18 22.14
N GLU A 57 6.76 -16.00 21.34
CA GLU A 57 6.74 -15.10 20.19
C GLU A 57 5.52 -15.52 19.37
N LYS A 58 4.49 -14.67 19.33
CA LYS A 58 3.33 -14.85 18.45
C LYS A 58 3.88 -14.91 17.04
N LYS A 59 3.92 -16.11 16.48
CA LYS A 59 4.38 -16.39 15.14
C LYS A 59 3.53 -15.55 14.17
N GLN A 60 4.13 -14.55 13.55
CA GLN A 60 3.45 -13.70 12.59
C GLN A 60 3.08 -14.55 11.39
N VAL A 61 1.78 -14.73 11.14
CA VAL A 61 1.27 -15.47 10.00
C VAL A 61 1.82 -14.83 8.73
N LYS A 62 2.60 -15.57 7.96
CA LYS A 62 3.15 -15.10 6.70
C LYS A 62 2.02 -15.02 5.67
N LYS A 63 1.79 -13.84 5.15
CA LYS A 63 0.78 -13.57 4.11
C LYS A 63 1.41 -13.60 2.73
N THR A 64 0.58 -13.70 1.71
CA THR A 64 0.95 -13.47 0.31
C THR A 64 -0.01 -12.47 -0.30
N GLY A 65 0.45 -11.66 -1.25
CA GLY A 65 -0.33 -10.59 -1.86
C GLY A 65 -0.71 -10.89 -3.31
N LEU A 66 -1.83 -10.32 -3.75
CA LEU A 66 -2.37 -10.48 -5.09
C LEU A 66 -2.99 -9.19 -5.63
N VAL A 67 -2.67 -8.87 -6.87
CA VAL A 67 -3.34 -7.83 -7.67
C VAL A 67 -4.05 -8.49 -8.86
N VAL A 68 -5.34 -8.25 -8.99
CA VAL A 68 -6.17 -8.72 -10.11
C VAL A 68 -6.39 -7.56 -11.08
N VAL A 69 -6.00 -7.77 -12.34
CA VAL A 69 -6.02 -6.75 -13.38
C VAL A 69 -6.87 -7.20 -14.56
N LYS A 70 -7.74 -6.34 -15.05
CA LYS A 70 -8.51 -6.56 -16.28
C LYS A 70 -8.41 -5.33 -17.18
N ASN A 71 -8.06 -5.52 -18.46
CA ASN A 71 -7.88 -4.41 -19.40
C ASN A 71 -6.95 -3.31 -18.85
N MET A 72 -5.83 -3.73 -18.23
CA MET A 72 -4.85 -2.82 -17.60
C MET A 72 -5.41 -1.94 -16.46
N LYS A 73 -6.55 -2.30 -15.88
CA LYS A 73 -7.16 -1.66 -14.70
C LYS A 73 -7.19 -2.65 -13.53
N ILE A 74 -6.89 -2.18 -12.34
CA ILE A 74 -6.95 -2.98 -11.12
C ILE A 74 -8.42 -3.20 -10.76
N ILE A 75 -8.81 -4.47 -10.60
CA ILE A 75 -10.15 -4.86 -10.15
C ILE A 75 -10.16 -5.62 -8.83
N GLY A 76 -8.99 -5.86 -8.24
CA GLY A 76 -8.86 -6.48 -6.92
C GLY A 76 -7.48 -6.30 -6.33
N LEU A 77 -7.43 -6.05 -5.03
CA LEU A 77 -6.25 -6.05 -4.18
C LEU A 77 -6.55 -6.99 -3.01
N HIS A 78 -5.78 -8.06 -2.86
CA HIS A 78 -6.03 -9.12 -1.89
C HIS A 78 -4.76 -9.57 -1.20
N CYS A 79 -4.91 -10.17 -0.03
CA CYS A 79 -3.85 -10.95 0.62
C CYS A 79 -4.42 -12.25 1.18
N SER A 80 -3.57 -13.27 1.34
CA SER A 80 -3.96 -14.55 1.94
C SER A 80 -4.44 -14.35 3.38
N SER A 81 -5.29 -15.26 3.83
CA SER A 81 -5.64 -15.44 5.25
C SER A 81 -4.94 -16.68 5.81
N GLU A 82 -5.23 -17.04 7.05
CA GLU A 82 -4.73 -18.28 7.65
C GLU A 82 -5.25 -19.53 6.91
N ASP A 83 -6.52 -19.48 6.46
CA ASP A 83 -7.21 -20.63 5.86
C ASP A 83 -7.17 -20.65 4.33
N LEU A 84 -6.94 -19.50 3.67
CA LEU A 84 -7.10 -19.35 2.24
C LEU A 84 -5.88 -18.73 1.56
N HIS A 85 -5.41 -19.42 0.53
CA HIS A 85 -4.39 -18.91 -0.38
C HIS A 85 -4.95 -17.79 -1.28
N THR A 86 -4.08 -16.90 -1.75
CA THR A 86 -4.48 -15.78 -2.63
C THR A 86 -5.19 -16.24 -3.91
N GLY A 87 -4.81 -17.38 -4.48
CA GLY A 87 -5.49 -17.96 -5.65
C GLY A 87 -6.93 -18.38 -5.36
N GLN A 88 -7.20 -18.95 -4.18
CA GLN A 88 -8.55 -19.29 -3.74
C GLN A 88 -9.40 -18.04 -3.50
N ILE A 89 -8.79 -17.02 -2.87
CA ILE A 89 -9.45 -15.73 -2.65
C ILE A 89 -9.85 -15.08 -3.97
N ALA A 90 -8.97 -15.11 -4.98
CA ALA A 90 -9.30 -14.60 -6.32
C ALA A 90 -10.57 -15.25 -6.89
N LEU A 91 -10.70 -16.57 -6.75
CA LEU A 91 -11.89 -17.31 -7.21
C LEU A 91 -13.15 -16.92 -6.42
N ILE A 92 -13.06 -16.88 -5.10
CA ILE A 92 -14.18 -16.53 -4.24
C ILE A 92 -14.69 -15.11 -4.54
N LYS A 93 -13.77 -14.15 -4.70
CA LYS A 93 -14.11 -12.74 -4.90
C LYS A 93 -14.53 -12.39 -6.33
N HIS A 94 -13.96 -13.04 -7.32
CA HIS A 94 -14.15 -12.66 -8.72
C HIS A 94 -14.87 -13.71 -9.57
N GLY A 95 -14.77 -15.01 -9.24
CA GLY A 95 -15.44 -16.08 -9.98
C GLY A 95 -15.16 -16.01 -11.49
N SER A 96 -16.22 -16.02 -12.31
CA SER A 96 -16.12 -15.96 -13.77
C SER A 96 -15.56 -14.64 -14.32
N ARG A 97 -15.51 -13.57 -13.50
CA ARG A 97 -14.89 -12.29 -13.89
C ARG A 97 -13.37 -12.40 -14.09
N LEU A 98 -12.72 -13.47 -13.57
CA LEU A 98 -11.29 -13.75 -13.77
C LEU A 98 -10.95 -14.04 -15.23
N LYS A 99 -11.91 -14.42 -16.06
CA LYS A 99 -11.66 -14.67 -17.47
C LYS A 99 -11.00 -13.46 -18.15
N ASN A 100 -9.88 -13.71 -18.82
CA ASN A 100 -9.03 -12.72 -19.48
C ASN A 100 -8.38 -11.69 -18.52
N CYS A 101 -8.29 -11.99 -17.21
CA CYS A 101 -7.53 -11.17 -16.28
C CYS A 101 -6.05 -11.53 -16.30
N ASP A 102 -5.23 -10.55 -15.92
CA ASP A 102 -3.82 -10.73 -15.55
C ASP A 102 -3.72 -10.71 -14.02
N LEU A 103 -3.03 -11.67 -13.43
CA LEU A 103 -2.84 -11.81 -11.99
C LEU A 103 -1.37 -11.57 -11.62
N TYR A 104 -1.13 -10.74 -10.61
CA TYR A 104 0.21 -10.44 -10.10
C TYR A 104 0.30 -10.88 -8.64
N PHE A 105 1.13 -11.88 -8.40
CA PHE A 105 1.33 -12.47 -7.08
C PHE A 105 2.65 -12.01 -6.46
N SER A 106 2.68 -11.79 -5.16
CA SER A 106 3.92 -11.54 -4.41
C SER A 106 4.77 -12.81 -4.26
N ARG A 107 4.19 -13.99 -4.47
CA ARG A 107 4.84 -15.31 -4.41
C ARG A 107 4.28 -16.21 -5.50
N LYS A 108 5.08 -17.18 -5.99
CA LYS A 108 4.55 -18.19 -6.93
C LYS A 108 3.42 -18.96 -6.26
N PRO A 109 2.20 -18.96 -6.83
CA PRO A 109 1.08 -19.72 -6.26
C PRO A 109 1.33 -21.22 -6.36
N CYS A 110 0.81 -21.99 -5.40
CA CYS A 110 0.90 -23.46 -5.38
C CYS A 110 0.14 -24.08 -6.56
N SER A 111 0.43 -25.34 -6.86
CA SER A 111 -0.20 -26.08 -7.98
C SER A 111 -1.72 -26.18 -7.83
N ALA A 112 -2.23 -26.29 -6.59
CA ALA A 112 -3.66 -26.31 -6.30
C ALA A 112 -4.34 -24.99 -6.68
N CYS A 113 -3.71 -23.84 -6.39
CA CYS A 113 -4.20 -22.53 -6.83
C CYS A 113 -4.09 -22.37 -8.34
N LEU A 114 -2.95 -22.75 -8.93
CA LEU A 114 -2.72 -22.62 -10.38
C LEU A 114 -3.78 -23.36 -11.21
N LYS A 115 -4.11 -24.62 -10.88
CA LYS A 115 -5.13 -25.37 -11.63
C LYS A 115 -6.48 -24.68 -11.65
N MET A 116 -6.89 -24.09 -10.53
CA MET A 116 -8.19 -23.39 -10.41
C MET A 116 -8.19 -22.08 -11.19
N ILE A 117 -7.11 -21.31 -11.09
CA ILE A 117 -6.96 -20.02 -11.78
C ILE A 117 -6.91 -20.24 -13.31
N VAL A 118 -6.16 -21.24 -13.77
CA VAL A 118 -6.10 -21.61 -15.18
C VAL A 118 -7.48 -22.03 -15.69
N ASN A 119 -8.23 -22.83 -14.91
CA ASN A 119 -9.60 -23.22 -15.23
C ASN A 119 -10.55 -22.01 -15.32
N ALA A 120 -10.32 -20.95 -14.54
CA ALA A 120 -11.10 -19.71 -14.60
C ALA A 120 -10.84 -18.88 -15.89
N GLY A 121 -9.87 -19.29 -16.71
CA GLY A 121 -9.57 -18.68 -18.00
C GLY A 121 -8.79 -17.37 -17.89
N VAL A 122 -7.90 -17.23 -16.91
CA VAL A 122 -7.00 -16.08 -16.81
C VAL A 122 -6.04 -16.03 -18.00
N ASN A 123 -5.62 -14.83 -18.38
CA ASN A 123 -4.70 -14.62 -19.49
C ASN A 123 -3.24 -14.78 -19.06
N ARG A 124 -2.87 -14.18 -17.90
CA ARG A 124 -1.49 -14.18 -17.42
C ARG A 124 -1.44 -14.33 -15.91
N ILE A 125 -0.43 -15.07 -15.45
CA ILE A 125 -0.08 -15.24 -14.04
C ILE A 125 1.38 -14.80 -13.89
N SER A 126 1.60 -13.65 -13.25
CA SER A 126 2.93 -13.14 -12.94
C SER A 126 3.18 -13.27 -11.45
N TYR A 127 4.42 -13.55 -11.06
CA TYR A 127 4.80 -13.69 -9.66
C TYR A 127 6.21 -13.15 -9.40
N TRP A 128 6.46 -12.78 -8.16
CA TRP A 128 7.77 -12.37 -7.69
C TRP A 128 8.69 -13.58 -7.56
N PRO A 129 9.94 -13.52 -8.08
CA PRO A 129 10.84 -14.66 -8.17
C PRO A 129 11.63 -14.87 -6.86
N SER A 130 10.95 -15.27 -5.80
CA SER A 130 11.50 -15.59 -4.49
C SER A 130 10.83 -16.85 -3.94
N ASP A 131 10.90 -17.10 -2.62
CA ASP A 131 10.27 -18.26 -1.99
C ASP A 131 8.80 -18.40 -2.42
N PRO A 132 8.36 -19.59 -2.87
CA PRO A 132 6.98 -19.80 -3.32
C PRO A 132 5.99 -19.78 -2.14
N GLU A 133 4.72 -19.52 -2.41
CA GLU A 133 3.64 -19.44 -1.42
C GLU A 133 3.61 -20.65 -0.49
N ILE A 134 3.76 -21.86 -1.03
CA ILE A 134 3.73 -23.11 -0.26
C ILE A 134 4.82 -23.16 0.82
N SER A 135 6.00 -22.60 0.56
CA SER A 135 7.10 -22.58 1.52
C SER A 135 6.86 -21.61 2.69
N LEU A 136 5.93 -20.67 2.54
CA LEU A 136 5.62 -19.66 3.54
C LEU A 136 4.45 -20.07 4.45
N LEU A 137 3.45 -20.74 3.88
CA LEU A 137 2.18 -21.04 4.55
C LEU A 137 2.16 -22.40 5.22
N THR A 138 3.04 -23.33 4.83
CA THR A 138 3.13 -24.67 5.42
C THR A 138 4.48 -24.86 6.11
N GLU A 139 4.47 -24.90 7.45
CA GLU A 139 5.70 -25.14 8.24
C GLU A 139 6.26 -26.54 8.14
N ALA A 140 5.47 -27.48 7.68
CA ALA A 140 5.77 -28.91 7.71
C ALA A 140 5.62 -29.61 6.36
N SER A 141 5.62 -28.89 5.23
CA SER A 141 5.70 -29.61 3.96
C SER A 141 7.03 -30.33 3.89
N SER A 142 6.98 -31.65 3.85
CA SER A 142 8.18 -32.43 3.60
C SER A 142 8.85 -31.89 2.32
N SER A 143 10.17 -31.97 2.24
CA SER A 143 10.91 -31.62 1.01
C SER A 143 10.32 -32.30 -0.23
N GLU A 144 9.66 -33.45 -0.05
CA GLU A 144 9.00 -34.20 -1.09
C GLU A 144 7.71 -33.54 -1.58
N ASP A 145 6.84 -33.04 -0.68
CA ASP A 145 5.59 -32.38 -1.07
C ASP A 145 5.86 -31.08 -1.84
N ALA A 146 6.86 -30.32 -1.44
CA ALA A 146 7.28 -29.12 -2.17
C ALA A 146 7.79 -29.46 -3.59
N LYS A 147 8.53 -30.57 -3.75
CA LYS A 147 8.99 -31.04 -5.08
C LYS A 147 7.83 -31.52 -5.94
N LEU A 148 6.85 -32.23 -5.36
CA LEU A 148 5.66 -32.68 -6.07
C LEU A 148 4.80 -31.49 -6.52
N ASP A 149 4.59 -30.48 -5.67
CA ASP A 149 3.90 -29.25 -6.02
C ASP A 149 4.60 -28.52 -7.17
N ALA A 150 5.92 -28.37 -7.10
CA ALA A 150 6.71 -27.73 -8.15
C ALA A 150 6.57 -28.45 -9.50
N LYS A 151 6.66 -29.80 -9.53
CA LYS A 151 6.46 -30.58 -10.74
C LYS A 151 5.04 -30.46 -11.30
N ALA A 152 4.02 -30.44 -10.44
CA ALA A 152 2.64 -30.23 -10.84
C ALA A 152 2.42 -28.83 -11.43
N ALA A 153 3.00 -27.80 -10.81
CA ALA A 153 2.95 -26.43 -11.28
C ALA A 153 3.60 -26.27 -12.67
N GLU A 154 4.76 -26.90 -12.91
CA GLU A 154 5.42 -26.87 -14.22
C GLU A 154 4.61 -27.59 -15.31
N ARG A 155 3.97 -28.71 -15.00
CA ARG A 155 3.06 -29.37 -15.93
C ARG A 155 1.86 -28.52 -16.28
N LEU A 156 1.28 -27.83 -15.29
CA LEU A 156 0.19 -26.87 -15.51
C LEU A 156 0.64 -25.70 -16.38
N LYS A 157 1.82 -25.13 -16.12
CA LYS A 157 2.42 -24.06 -16.93
C LYS A 157 2.57 -24.49 -18.40
N SER A 158 3.15 -25.66 -18.63
CA SER A 158 3.44 -26.18 -19.98
C SER A 158 2.20 -26.55 -20.78
N ASN A 159 1.10 -26.93 -20.10
CA ASN A 159 -0.11 -27.45 -20.73
C ASN A 159 -1.30 -26.48 -20.66
N SER A 160 -1.12 -25.25 -20.16
CA SER A 160 -2.19 -24.28 -20.08
C SER A 160 -2.06 -23.17 -21.12
N ARG A 161 -3.18 -22.50 -21.40
CA ARG A 161 -3.20 -21.31 -22.26
C ARG A 161 -2.73 -20.04 -21.52
N ALA A 162 -2.78 -20.03 -20.20
CA ALA A 162 -2.35 -18.93 -19.39
C ALA A 162 -0.83 -18.79 -19.44
N HIS A 163 -0.34 -17.56 -19.62
CA HIS A 163 1.09 -17.27 -19.51
C HIS A 163 1.50 -17.20 -18.04
N VAL A 164 2.28 -18.17 -17.59
CA VAL A 164 2.85 -18.21 -16.22
C VAL A 164 4.31 -17.75 -16.30
N CYS A 165 4.62 -16.60 -15.74
CA CYS A 165 5.90 -15.94 -15.98
C CYS A 165 6.34 -15.03 -14.81
N VAL A 166 7.58 -14.58 -14.88
CA VAL A 166 8.08 -13.43 -14.09
C VAL A 166 8.10 -12.20 -15.00
N LEU A 167 7.49 -11.13 -14.55
CA LEU A 167 7.47 -9.85 -15.25
C LEU A 167 8.10 -8.79 -14.36
N LEU A 168 9.41 -8.66 -14.43
CA LEU A 168 10.15 -7.56 -13.81
C LEU A 168 10.75 -6.70 -14.94
N GLN A 169 10.28 -5.47 -15.01
CA GLN A 169 10.82 -4.49 -15.97
C GLN A 169 11.86 -3.63 -15.27
N PRO A 170 13.01 -3.37 -15.89
CA PRO A 170 13.95 -2.38 -15.38
C PRO A 170 13.24 -1.05 -15.13
N LEU A 171 13.61 -0.37 -14.08
CA LEU A 171 13.12 0.99 -13.84
C LEU A 171 13.71 1.92 -14.90
N VAL A 172 12.90 2.89 -15.34
CA VAL A 172 13.41 3.93 -16.24
C VAL A 172 14.50 4.74 -15.55
N CYS A 173 15.43 5.26 -16.32
CA CYS A 173 16.54 6.07 -15.83
C CYS A 173 16.03 7.19 -14.90
N TYR A 174 16.73 7.43 -13.81
CA TYR A 174 16.39 8.41 -12.76
C TYR A 174 15.09 8.16 -11.99
N MET A 175 14.39 7.02 -12.18
CA MET A 175 13.13 6.75 -11.45
C MET A 175 13.35 6.69 -9.94
N VAL A 176 14.39 6.01 -9.49
CA VAL A 176 14.72 5.89 -8.06
C VAL A 176 15.01 7.26 -7.47
N GLN A 177 15.84 8.06 -8.13
CA GLN A 177 16.16 9.43 -7.70
C GLN A 177 14.90 10.32 -7.65
N PHE A 178 14.06 10.24 -8.67
CA PHE A 178 12.80 11.00 -8.71
C PHE A 178 11.84 10.63 -7.58
N VAL A 179 11.71 9.32 -7.29
CA VAL A 179 10.89 8.84 -6.16
C VAL A 179 11.47 9.30 -4.83
N GLU A 180 12.78 9.28 -4.66
CA GLU A 180 13.48 9.79 -3.48
C GLU A 180 13.17 11.26 -3.24
N GLU A 181 13.43 12.11 -4.23
CA GLU A 181 13.23 13.55 -4.13
C GLU A 181 11.75 13.93 -3.86
N THR A 182 10.83 13.26 -4.54
CA THR A 182 9.39 13.54 -4.39
C THR A 182 8.82 12.97 -3.10
N SER A 183 9.37 11.87 -2.59
CA SER A 183 9.01 11.32 -1.28
C SER A 183 9.47 12.21 -0.15
N TYR A 184 10.71 12.69 -0.20
CA TYR A 184 11.24 13.64 0.78
C TYR A 184 10.45 14.96 0.80
N LYS A 185 10.04 15.46 -0.36
CA LYS A 185 9.28 16.71 -0.50
C LYS A 185 7.77 16.56 -0.32
N CYS A 186 7.27 15.36 -0.02
CA CYS A 186 5.83 15.16 0.11
C CYS A 186 5.25 15.81 1.38
N ASP A 187 3.96 16.09 1.33
CA ASP A 187 3.23 16.80 2.39
C ASP A 187 3.35 16.11 3.75
N PHE A 188 3.34 14.79 3.79
CA PHE A 188 3.44 14.02 5.03
C PHE A 188 4.80 14.25 5.73
N ILE A 189 5.90 14.15 5.00
CA ILE A 189 7.25 14.37 5.54
C ILE A 189 7.44 15.84 5.93
N GLN A 190 7.08 16.76 5.05
CA GLN A 190 7.25 18.19 5.30
C GLN A 190 6.45 18.69 6.51
N LYS A 191 5.24 18.17 6.70
CA LYS A 191 4.39 18.51 7.84
C LYS A 191 4.95 17.95 9.15
N THR A 192 5.42 16.70 9.11
CA THR A 192 6.07 16.06 10.27
C THR A 192 7.33 16.80 10.69
N ALA A 193 8.21 17.14 9.75
CA ALA A 193 9.45 17.87 10.02
C ALA A 193 9.20 19.26 10.65
N LYS A 194 8.15 19.96 10.21
CA LYS A 194 7.79 21.28 10.77
C LYS A 194 7.26 21.20 12.20
N ALA A 195 6.60 20.11 12.57
CA ALA A 195 5.96 19.99 13.87
C ALA A 195 6.86 19.35 14.94
N LEU A 196 8.00 18.81 14.56
CA LEU A 196 9.01 18.25 15.46
C LEU A 196 10.28 19.14 15.43
N PRO A 197 10.33 20.26 16.19
CA PRO A 197 11.50 21.14 16.24
C PRO A 197 12.69 20.36 16.79
N GLY A 198 13.78 20.27 16.02
CA GLY A 198 14.99 19.51 16.36
C GLY A 198 14.99 18.05 15.86
N ALA A 199 13.94 17.56 15.22
CA ALA A 199 14.05 16.42 14.36
C ALA A 199 14.71 16.90 13.06
N ASP A 200 16.01 16.74 12.99
CA ASP A 200 16.73 16.85 11.73
C ASP A 200 16.01 15.98 10.69
N THR A 201 16.16 16.33 9.42
CA THR A 201 15.67 15.56 8.26
C THR A 201 16.13 14.10 8.25
N ASP A 202 16.90 13.69 9.22
CA ASP A 202 17.44 12.35 9.45
C ASP A 202 16.36 11.30 9.72
N PHE A 203 15.21 11.65 10.37
CA PHE A 203 14.17 10.65 10.67
C PHE A 203 13.64 9.94 9.42
N TYR A 204 13.52 10.66 8.29
CA TYR A 204 13.10 10.05 7.01
C TYR A 204 14.15 9.09 6.48
N SER A 205 15.43 9.48 6.54
CA SER A 205 16.55 8.66 6.09
C SER A 205 16.69 7.40 6.95
N GLU A 206 16.56 7.51 8.25
CA GLU A 206 16.57 6.38 9.19
C GLU A 206 15.43 5.41 8.92
N CYS A 207 14.17 5.90 8.89
CA CYS A 207 13.00 5.09 8.55
C CYS A 207 13.14 4.39 7.20
N LYS A 208 13.71 5.07 6.20
CA LYS A 208 13.95 4.47 4.88
C LYS A 208 14.98 3.35 4.94
N GLN A 209 16.10 3.54 5.63
CA GLN A 209 17.13 2.52 5.76
C GLN A 209 16.64 1.28 6.52
N GLU A 210 15.86 1.46 7.57
CA GLU A 210 15.24 0.35 8.29
C GLU A 210 14.29 -0.44 7.38
N ARG A 211 13.44 0.25 6.61
CA ARG A 211 12.51 -0.41 5.66
C ARG A 211 13.22 -1.10 4.51
N ILE A 212 14.30 -0.55 3.99
CA ILE A 212 15.10 -1.22 2.96
C ILE A 212 15.59 -2.57 3.50
N LYS A 213 16.21 -2.58 4.69
CA LYS A 213 16.68 -3.82 5.32
C LYS A 213 15.54 -4.82 5.56
N GLU A 214 14.42 -4.34 6.10
CA GLU A 214 13.24 -5.16 6.33
C GLU A 214 12.71 -5.80 5.02
N TYR A 215 12.55 -5.00 3.96
CA TYR A 215 12.00 -5.49 2.70
C TYR A 215 12.98 -6.33 1.89
N GLU A 216 14.29 -6.07 2.01
CA GLU A 216 15.30 -6.99 1.48
C GLU A 216 15.23 -8.36 2.17
N MET A 217 15.08 -8.41 3.48
CA MET A 217 14.91 -9.69 4.21
C MET A 217 13.63 -10.43 3.81
N LEU A 218 12.55 -9.70 3.51
CA LEU A 218 11.25 -10.30 3.15
C LEU A 218 11.20 -10.75 1.69
N PHE A 219 11.74 -9.96 0.77
CA PHE A 219 11.50 -10.12 -0.67
C PHE A 219 12.73 -10.53 -1.47
N LEU A 220 13.93 -10.43 -0.92
CA LEU A 220 15.17 -10.81 -1.61
C LEU A 220 15.85 -11.96 -0.87
N VAL A 221 16.08 -13.06 -1.56
CA VAL A 221 16.89 -14.17 -1.02
C VAL A 221 18.35 -13.70 -0.95
N SER A 222 18.89 -13.55 0.25
CA SER A 222 20.23 -12.97 0.47
C SER A 222 21.34 -13.83 -0.15
N ASN A 223 21.28 -15.14 0.06
CA ASN A 223 22.25 -16.08 -0.50
C ASN A 223 21.93 -16.37 -1.98
N GLU A 224 22.88 -16.10 -2.89
CA GLU A 224 22.70 -16.23 -4.33
C GLU A 224 22.51 -17.66 -4.79
N GLU A 225 23.28 -18.61 -4.24
CA GLU A 225 23.15 -20.02 -4.56
C GLU A 225 21.79 -20.59 -4.13
N ARG A 226 21.33 -20.21 -2.94
CA ARG A 226 19.96 -20.55 -2.51
C ARG A 226 18.91 -19.92 -3.44
N HIS A 227 19.13 -18.67 -3.89
CA HIS A 227 18.20 -18.03 -4.83
C HIS A 227 18.15 -18.79 -6.17
N LYS A 228 19.30 -19.19 -6.73
CA LYS A 228 19.34 -20.03 -7.94
C LYS A 228 18.62 -21.36 -7.73
N GLN A 229 18.81 -22.03 -6.59
CA GLN A 229 18.07 -23.24 -6.25
C GLN A 229 16.56 -23.03 -6.22
N ILE A 230 16.09 -21.93 -5.64
CA ILE A 230 14.67 -21.56 -5.65
C ILE A 230 14.19 -21.33 -7.09
N LEU A 231 14.93 -20.57 -7.91
CA LEU A 231 14.59 -20.32 -9.31
C LEU A 231 14.49 -21.62 -10.11
N MET A 232 15.42 -22.56 -9.94
CA MET A 232 15.36 -23.89 -10.53
C MET A 232 14.11 -24.65 -10.09
N THR A 233 13.81 -24.65 -8.79
CA THR A 233 12.63 -25.34 -8.24
C THR A 233 11.32 -24.77 -8.81
N ILE A 234 11.27 -23.48 -9.08
CA ILE A 234 10.06 -22.83 -9.62
C ILE A 234 10.02 -22.75 -11.14
N GLY A 235 10.90 -23.46 -11.84
CA GLY A 235 10.92 -23.57 -13.30
C GLY A 235 11.43 -22.33 -14.03
N LEU A 236 12.46 -21.69 -13.48
CA LEU A 236 13.10 -20.49 -14.01
C LEU A 236 14.62 -20.71 -14.21
N GLU A 237 15.02 -21.90 -14.62
CA GLU A 237 16.41 -22.29 -14.81
C GLU A 237 17.17 -21.32 -15.75
N SER A 238 16.50 -20.83 -16.79
CA SER A 238 17.07 -19.87 -17.74
C SER A 238 17.49 -18.54 -17.11
N LEU A 239 16.98 -18.22 -15.92
CA LEU A 239 17.35 -17.01 -15.17
C LEU A 239 18.49 -17.26 -14.17
N CYS A 240 19.05 -18.46 -14.09
CA CYS A 240 20.12 -18.79 -13.15
C CYS A 240 21.52 -18.47 -13.69
N GLU A 241 21.63 -18.18 -14.98
CA GLU A 241 22.91 -17.85 -15.65
C GLU A 241 23.08 -16.34 -15.81
N ASP A 242 24.33 -15.87 -15.70
CA ASP A 242 24.66 -14.48 -16.00
C ASP A 242 24.65 -14.20 -17.53
N PRO A 243 24.21 -13.03 -17.97
CA PRO A 243 23.87 -11.85 -17.16
C PRO A 243 22.42 -11.82 -16.64
N TYR A 244 21.60 -12.83 -16.94
CA TYR A 244 20.17 -12.83 -16.59
C TYR A 244 19.95 -12.85 -15.08
N PHE A 245 20.74 -13.62 -14.35
CA PHE A 245 20.64 -13.70 -12.89
C PHE A 245 20.99 -12.39 -12.21
N SER A 246 22.11 -11.78 -12.56
CA SER A 246 22.54 -10.49 -12.03
C SER A 246 21.52 -9.39 -12.34
N ASN A 247 21.00 -9.35 -13.59
CA ASN A 247 19.97 -8.39 -14.00
C ASN A 247 18.65 -8.58 -13.24
N LEU A 248 18.24 -9.84 -13.04
CA LEU A 248 17.03 -10.16 -12.25
C LEU A 248 17.17 -9.61 -10.82
N ARG A 249 18.28 -9.93 -10.16
CA ARG A 249 18.54 -9.47 -8.78
C ARG A 249 18.62 -7.95 -8.68
N GLN A 250 19.25 -7.28 -9.66
CA GLN A 250 19.31 -5.83 -9.67
C GLN A 250 17.92 -5.22 -9.81
N ASN A 251 17.08 -5.70 -10.73
CA ASN A 251 15.70 -5.26 -10.88
C ASN A 251 14.88 -5.49 -9.61
N MET A 252 15.10 -6.62 -8.92
CA MET A 252 14.45 -6.89 -7.61
C MET A 252 14.88 -5.85 -6.57
N LYS A 253 16.18 -5.59 -6.43
CA LYS A 253 16.71 -4.59 -5.48
C LYS A 253 16.15 -3.18 -5.77
N ASP A 254 16.14 -2.78 -7.03
CA ASP A 254 15.64 -1.46 -7.44
C ASP A 254 14.13 -1.29 -7.09
N LEU A 255 13.32 -2.34 -7.31
CA LEU A 255 11.91 -2.33 -6.96
C LEU A 255 11.69 -2.34 -5.44
N ILE A 256 12.48 -3.09 -4.69
CA ILE A 256 12.45 -3.11 -3.21
C ILE A 256 12.83 -1.72 -2.67
N LEU A 257 13.89 -1.11 -3.18
CA LEU A 257 14.32 0.23 -2.81
C LEU A 257 13.21 1.26 -3.09
N LEU A 258 12.58 1.18 -4.25
CA LEU A 258 11.46 2.06 -4.62
C LEU A 258 10.29 1.87 -3.64
N LEU A 259 9.90 0.63 -3.35
CA LEU A 259 8.81 0.34 -2.41
C LEU A 259 9.10 0.89 -1.01
N ALA A 260 10.31 0.64 -0.50
CA ALA A 260 10.75 1.14 0.82
C ALA A 260 10.74 2.67 0.88
N THR A 261 11.22 3.33 -0.18
CA THR A 261 11.23 4.80 -0.30
C THR A 261 9.82 5.38 -0.26
N VAL A 262 8.89 4.80 -1.06
CA VAL A 262 7.49 5.25 -1.07
C VAL A 262 6.81 4.97 0.27
N ALA A 263 7.00 3.80 0.86
CA ALA A 263 6.42 3.46 2.16
C ALA A 263 6.91 4.38 3.28
N SER A 264 8.19 4.79 3.24
CA SER A 264 8.78 5.71 4.23
C SER A 264 8.26 7.14 4.08
N SER A 265 7.68 7.49 2.93
CA SER A 265 7.05 8.81 2.73
C SER A 265 5.74 9.00 3.54
N VAL A 266 5.17 7.91 4.10
CA VAL A 266 4.06 7.96 5.06
C VAL A 266 4.56 7.31 6.36
N PRO A 267 5.30 8.06 7.22
CA PRO A 267 6.06 7.48 8.31
C PRO A 267 5.17 6.87 9.40
N ASN A 268 5.70 5.84 10.09
CA ASN A 268 5.05 5.27 11.26
C ASN A 268 5.59 5.93 12.54
N LEU A 269 4.96 7.02 12.95
CA LEU A 269 5.34 7.77 14.14
C LEU A 269 4.24 7.70 15.19
N LYS A 270 4.64 7.57 16.47
CA LYS A 270 3.72 7.41 17.60
C LYS A 270 2.72 8.56 17.71
N HIS A 271 3.18 9.79 17.45
CA HIS A 271 2.41 11.02 17.67
C HIS A 271 1.79 11.61 16.41
N PHE A 272 2.04 11.01 15.24
CA PHE A 272 1.52 11.48 13.95
C PHE A 272 0.65 10.43 13.29
N GLY A 273 -0.42 10.90 12.64
CA GLY A 273 -1.31 10.04 11.91
C GLY A 273 -2.43 10.80 11.19
N PHE A 274 -3.39 10.05 10.72
CA PHE A 274 -4.60 10.59 10.12
C PHE A 274 -5.64 10.83 11.21
N TYR A 275 -5.85 12.08 11.58
CA TYR A 275 -6.82 12.49 12.59
C TYR A 275 -7.84 13.45 12.02
N CYS A 276 -9.04 13.47 12.60
CA CYS A 276 -10.10 14.40 12.23
C CYS A 276 -9.80 15.80 12.78
N SER A 277 -10.04 16.81 11.96
CA SER A 277 -9.75 18.21 12.31
C SER A 277 -10.89 18.90 13.08
N SER A 278 -12.07 18.28 13.25
CA SER A 278 -13.24 18.89 13.90
C SER A 278 -13.30 18.56 15.39
N PRO A 279 -13.20 19.56 16.29
CA PRO A 279 -13.21 19.35 17.75
C PRO A 279 -14.51 18.74 18.29
N GLU A 280 -15.64 19.03 17.66
CA GLU A 280 -16.97 18.61 18.12
C GLU A 280 -17.25 17.10 17.96
N GLN A 281 -16.43 16.40 17.18
CA GLN A 281 -16.61 14.99 16.88
C GLN A 281 -15.60 14.06 17.58
N ILE A 282 -14.73 14.58 18.44
CA ILE A 282 -13.62 13.82 19.01
C ILE A 282 -14.11 12.62 19.85
N ASN A 283 -15.20 12.77 20.62
CA ASN A 283 -15.69 11.73 21.51
C ASN A 283 -16.43 10.56 20.82
N GLU A 284 -17.03 10.79 19.63
CA GLU A 284 -17.68 9.74 18.84
C GLU A 284 -16.71 9.07 17.83
N ILE A 285 -15.58 9.69 17.56
CA ILE A 285 -14.67 9.35 16.46
C ILE A 285 -13.69 8.24 16.82
N HIS A 286 -13.29 8.09 18.07
CA HIS A 286 -12.36 7.01 18.47
C HIS A 286 -12.88 5.62 18.13
N ASN A 287 -14.20 5.40 18.12
CA ASN A 287 -14.81 4.12 17.76
C ASN A 287 -15.04 3.92 16.25
N GLN A 288 -14.75 4.91 15.40
CA GLN A 288 -15.08 4.87 13.97
C GLN A 288 -13.94 5.27 13.02
N SER A 289 -12.74 5.55 13.51
CA SER A 289 -11.56 5.74 12.67
C SER A 289 -10.94 4.38 12.31
N LEU A 290 -10.26 4.32 11.15
CA LEU A 290 -9.41 3.18 10.85
C LEU A 290 -8.19 3.14 11.78
N PRO A 291 -7.64 1.94 12.05
CA PRO A 291 -6.32 1.82 12.62
C PRO A 291 -5.31 2.61 11.77
N GLN A 292 -4.41 3.32 12.45
CA GLN A 292 -3.41 4.16 11.78
C GLN A 292 -2.53 3.37 10.81
N GLU A 293 -2.25 2.10 11.14
CA GLU A 293 -1.47 1.20 10.27
C GLU A 293 -2.22 0.89 8.97
N VAL A 294 -3.53 0.63 9.03
CA VAL A 294 -4.36 0.39 7.85
C VAL A 294 -4.49 1.67 7.01
N ALA A 295 -4.71 2.81 7.66
CA ALA A 295 -4.81 4.09 6.96
C ALA A 295 -3.49 4.44 6.23
N ARG A 296 -2.34 4.23 6.87
CA ARG A 296 -1.02 4.38 6.24
C ARG A 296 -0.83 3.40 5.09
N HIS A 297 -1.20 2.14 5.27
CA HIS A 297 -1.09 1.12 4.22
C HIS A 297 -1.88 1.53 2.97
N CYS A 298 -3.12 1.96 3.10
CA CYS A 298 -3.94 2.43 1.97
C CYS A 298 -3.39 3.74 1.36
N MET A 299 -2.82 4.64 2.17
CA MET A 299 -2.19 5.85 1.65
C MET A 299 -0.92 5.54 0.83
N VAL A 300 -0.13 4.55 1.21
CA VAL A 300 1.03 4.11 0.41
C VAL A 300 0.59 3.54 -0.94
N GLN A 301 -0.55 2.83 -1.01
CA GLN A 301 -1.13 2.41 -2.29
C GLN A 301 -1.43 3.63 -3.19
N ALA A 302 -2.06 4.66 -2.63
CA ALA A 302 -2.32 5.90 -3.36
C ALA A 302 -1.00 6.59 -3.79
N ARG A 303 0.03 6.58 -2.94
CA ARG A 303 1.37 7.09 -3.28
C ARG A 303 2.02 6.33 -4.44
N LEU A 304 1.95 5.00 -4.46
CA LEU A 304 2.44 4.17 -5.58
C LEU A 304 1.71 4.53 -6.89
N LEU A 305 0.40 4.69 -6.85
CA LEU A 305 -0.41 5.11 -8.00
C LEU A 305 -0.01 6.50 -8.52
N ALA A 306 0.33 7.44 -7.63
CA ALA A 306 0.77 8.77 -8.01
C ALA A 306 2.00 8.79 -8.93
N TYR A 307 2.88 7.79 -8.84
CA TYR A 307 4.03 7.64 -9.74
C TYR A 307 3.68 7.14 -11.15
N ARG A 308 2.41 6.86 -11.40
CA ARG A 308 1.90 6.55 -12.74
C ARG A 308 1.27 7.76 -13.44
N THR A 309 1.22 8.89 -12.77
CA THR A 309 0.62 10.13 -13.29
C THR A 309 1.07 10.49 -14.71
N GLU A 310 0.23 11.20 -15.43
CA GLU A 310 0.55 11.84 -16.70
C GLU A 310 0.86 13.32 -16.54
N ASP A 311 0.70 13.88 -15.35
CA ASP A 311 1.11 15.25 -15.02
C ASP A 311 2.61 15.33 -14.71
N HIS A 312 3.33 16.23 -15.39
CA HIS A 312 4.77 16.41 -15.22
C HIS A 312 5.18 17.07 -13.91
N LYS A 313 4.27 17.73 -13.19
CA LYS A 313 4.61 18.47 -11.97
C LYS A 313 4.06 17.82 -10.72
N THR A 314 2.92 17.17 -10.83
CA THR A 314 2.18 16.74 -9.64
C THR A 314 1.52 15.39 -9.86
N GLY A 315 2.14 14.35 -9.33
CA GLY A 315 1.51 13.06 -9.23
C GLY A 315 0.47 13.03 -8.09
N VAL A 316 -0.76 12.68 -8.44
CA VAL A 316 -1.83 12.41 -7.48
C VAL A 316 -2.34 10.99 -7.71
N GLY A 317 -2.48 10.25 -6.61
CA GLY A 317 -3.08 8.93 -6.61
C GLY A 317 -4.23 8.85 -5.63
N ALA A 318 -5.23 8.05 -5.94
CA ALA A 318 -6.39 7.80 -5.10
C ALA A 318 -6.74 6.32 -5.08
N VAL A 319 -7.15 5.81 -3.91
CA VAL A 319 -7.66 4.45 -3.74
C VAL A 319 -8.92 4.48 -2.89
N ILE A 320 -9.93 3.69 -3.28
CA ILE A 320 -11.21 3.58 -2.59
C ILE A 320 -11.33 2.19 -2.00
N TRP A 321 -11.58 2.15 -0.70
CA TRP A 321 -11.87 0.94 0.07
C TRP A 321 -13.21 1.09 0.78
N ALA A 322 -13.86 -0.03 1.09
CA ALA A 322 -14.98 -0.05 2.03
C ALA A 322 -14.77 -1.13 3.08
N GLU A 323 -15.50 -0.97 4.17
CA GLU A 323 -15.55 -1.93 5.24
C GLU A 323 -16.93 -2.57 5.28
N ALA A 324 -16.98 -3.88 5.04
CA ALA A 324 -18.18 -4.67 5.10
C ALA A 324 -18.62 -4.90 6.56
N LYS A 325 -19.90 -5.13 6.78
CA LYS A 325 -20.44 -5.47 8.11
C LYS A 325 -19.93 -6.80 8.66
N SER A 326 -19.57 -7.73 7.77
CA SER A 326 -18.97 -9.02 8.13
C SER A 326 -17.53 -9.09 7.68
N ARG A 327 -16.70 -9.82 8.43
CA ARG A 327 -15.32 -10.08 8.02
C ARG A 327 -15.28 -10.78 6.67
N SER A 328 -14.36 -10.37 5.83
CA SER A 328 -14.05 -11.06 4.58
C SER A 328 -13.27 -12.34 4.86
N CYS A 329 -13.30 -13.25 3.91
CA CYS A 329 -12.49 -14.47 3.95
C CYS A 329 -11.00 -14.24 3.63
N ASP A 330 -10.60 -13.03 3.21
CA ASP A 330 -9.21 -12.70 2.92
C ASP A 330 -8.50 -12.01 4.09
N GLY A 331 -7.19 -11.89 4.00
CA GLY A 331 -6.35 -11.30 5.04
C GLY A 331 -6.52 -9.78 5.21
N THR A 332 -7.43 -9.14 4.46
CA THR A 332 -7.77 -7.72 4.63
C THR A 332 -8.83 -7.49 5.72
N GLY A 333 -9.35 -8.56 6.33
CA GLY A 333 -10.37 -8.49 7.37
C GLY A 333 -11.73 -8.07 6.82
N ALA A 334 -12.32 -7.00 7.36
CA ALA A 334 -13.58 -6.45 6.86
C ALA A 334 -13.41 -5.54 5.65
N MET A 335 -12.17 -5.15 5.32
CA MET A 335 -11.88 -4.22 4.23
C MET A 335 -11.98 -4.91 2.86
N TYR A 336 -12.53 -4.20 1.87
CA TYR A 336 -12.50 -4.66 0.49
C TYR A 336 -12.26 -3.49 -0.48
N PHE A 337 -11.55 -3.78 -1.57
CA PHE A 337 -11.18 -2.81 -2.58
C PHE A 337 -12.36 -2.47 -3.48
N ILE A 338 -12.55 -1.18 -3.76
CA ILE A 338 -13.60 -0.66 -4.66
C ILE A 338 -12.99 -0.14 -5.96
N GLY A 339 -11.93 0.66 -5.89
CA GLY A 339 -11.34 1.25 -7.07
C GLY A 339 -10.11 2.09 -6.78
N CYS A 340 -9.38 2.43 -7.83
CA CYS A 340 -8.22 3.30 -7.72
C CYS A 340 -8.00 4.12 -8.99
N GLY A 341 -7.23 5.19 -8.87
CA GLY A 341 -6.90 6.06 -9.97
C GLY A 341 -5.66 6.90 -9.72
N TYR A 342 -5.16 7.49 -10.77
CA TYR A 342 -4.13 8.50 -10.77
C TYR A 342 -4.53 9.60 -11.76
N ASN A 343 -3.99 10.80 -11.62
CA ASN A 343 -4.31 11.89 -12.53
C ASN A 343 -3.68 11.62 -13.91
N ALA A 344 -4.52 11.70 -14.96
CA ALA A 344 -4.16 11.37 -16.32
C ALA A 344 -5.02 12.14 -17.31
N PHE A 345 -4.60 12.22 -18.56
CA PHE A 345 -5.46 12.75 -19.62
C PHE A 345 -6.51 11.72 -20.03
N PRO A 346 -7.65 12.16 -20.62
CA PRO A 346 -8.69 11.25 -21.09
C PRO A 346 -8.12 10.23 -22.07
N VAL A 347 -8.46 8.95 -21.88
CA VAL A 347 -7.97 7.87 -22.74
C VAL A 347 -8.43 8.07 -24.17
N GLY A 348 -7.47 8.03 -25.12
CA GLY A 348 -7.76 8.21 -26.54
C GLY A 348 -8.02 9.66 -26.96
N SER A 349 -7.80 10.64 -26.09
CA SER A 349 -7.86 12.05 -26.45
C SER A 349 -6.49 12.54 -26.96
N GLU A 350 -6.53 13.53 -27.85
CA GLU A 350 -5.31 14.23 -28.34
C GLU A 350 -4.53 14.93 -27.21
N TYR A 351 -5.19 15.24 -26.10
CA TYR A 351 -4.54 15.81 -24.90
C TYR A 351 -3.57 14.87 -24.23
N ALA A 352 -3.66 13.57 -24.46
CA ALA A 352 -2.68 12.60 -23.97
C ALA A 352 -1.28 12.84 -24.58
N ASP A 353 -1.21 13.47 -25.74
CA ASP A 353 0.04 13.80 -26.45
C ASP A 353 0.61 15.16 -26.03
N PHE A 354 -0.13 15.96 -25.26
CA PHE A 354 0.26 17.27 -24.77
C PHE A 354 0.57 17.31 -23.25
N PRO A 355 1.43 16.43 -22.73
CA PRO A 355 1.74 16.41 -21.30
C PRO A 355 2.53 17.64 -20.83
N HIS A 356 2.89 18.57 -21.73
CA HIS A 356 3.71 19.76 -21.47
C HIS A 356 2.92 21.04 -21.28
N MET A 357 1.58 21.00 -21.28
CA MET A 357 0.77 22.19 -21.07
C MET A 357 1.16 22.86 -19.77
N ASP A 358 1.68 24.09 -19.87
CA ASP A 358 2.08 24.87 -18.71
C ASP A 358 0.84 25.37 -17.95
N ASP A 359 0.78 25.09 -16.66
CA ASP A 359 -0.25 25.60 -15.77
C ASP A 359 -0.18 27.13 -15.59
N LYS A 360 0.92 27.77 -16.02
CA LYS A 360 1.15 29.22 -15.99
C LYS A 360 0.97 29.87 -17.35
N HIS A 361 0.57 29.15 -18.38
CA HIS A 361 0.36 29.72 -19.71
C HIS A 361 -0.64 30.90 -19.64
N LYS A 362 -0.38 31.98 -20.39
CA LYS A 362 -1.25 33.17 -20.37
C LYS A 362 -2.67 32.86 -20.80
N ASP A 363 -2.79 32.05 -21.88
CA ASP A 363 -4.09 31.55 -22.31
C ASP A 363 -4.57 30.46 -21.36
N ARG A 364 -5.67 30.73 -20.68
CA ARG A 364 -6.29 29.82 -19.71
C ARG A 364 -6.98 28.64 -20.35
N GLU A 365 -7.37 28.74 -21.64
CA GLU A 365 -8.08 27.67 -22.35
C GLU A 365 -7.18 26.46 -22.58
N ILE A 366 -5.88 26.65 -22.78
CA ILE A 366 -4.91 25.58 -23.02
C ILE A 366 -4.21 25.07 -21.75
N ARG A 367 -4.60 25.53 -20.56
CA ARG A 367 -3.99 25.05 -19.31
C ARG A 367 -4.43 23.63 -18.99
N LYS A 368 -3.47 22.78 -18.60
CA LYS A 368 -3.66 21.35 -18.32
C LYS A 368 -4.83 21.04 -17.38
N PHE A 369 -5.11 21.88 -16.38
CA PHE A 369 -6.18 21.66 -15.40
C PHE A 369 -7.58 21.58 -15.99
N ARG A 370 -7.79 22.02 -17.22
CA ARG A 370 -9.07 21.88 -17.93
C ARG A 370 -9.25 20.53 -18.60
N TYR A 371 -8.17 19.76 -18.76
CA TYR A 371 -8.15 18.54 -19.57
C TYR A 371 -7.73 17.31 -18.76
N ILE A 372 -6.98 17.51 -17.66
CA ILE A 372 -6.52 16.40 -16.85
C ILE A 372 -7.65 15.87 -15.97
N ILE A 373 -7.87 14.57 -16.04
CA ILE A 373 -8.79 13.87 -15.13
C ILE A 373 -8.06 13.68 -13.79
N HIS A 374 -8.72 14.01 -12.70
CA HIS A 374 -8.13 13.87 -11.37
C HIS A 374 -8.12 12.41 -10.90
N ALA A 375 -7.27 12.11 -9.94
CA ALA A 375 -7.11 10.75 -9.42
C ALA A 375 -8.41 10.21 -8.81
N GLU A 376 -9.15 11.06 -8.09
CA GLU A 376 -10.44 10.74 -7.48
C GLU A 376 -11.51 10.44 -8.54
N GLN A 377 -11.54 11.24 -9.62
CA GLN A 377 -12.43 11.02 -10.76
C GLN A 377 -12.14 9.67 -11.41
N ASN A 378 -10.86 9.36 -11.67
CA ASN A 378 -10.45 8.07 -12.23
C ASN A 378 -10.76 6.91 -11.29
N ALA A 379 -10.57 7.07 -9.98
CA ALA A 379 -10.88 6.03 -9.00
C ALA A 379 -12.38 5.70 -8.98
N LEU A 380 -13.24 6.70 -9.10
CA LEU A 380 -14.69 6.53 -9.18
C LEU A 380 -15.12 5.97 -10.55
N THR A 381 -14.53 6.44 -11.65
CA THR A 381 -14.85 5.98 -13.02
C THR A 381 -14.54 4.50 -13.22
N PHE A 382 -13.39 4.05 -12.71
CA PHE A 382 -12.89 2.69 -12.91
C PHE A 382 -13.10 1.79 -11.68
N ARG A 383 -14.06 2.14 -10.81
CA ARG A 383 -14.43 1.27 -9.71
C ARG A 383 -14.94 -0.08 -10.20
N CYS A 384 -14.58 -1.14 -9.51
CA CYS A 384 -14.95 -2.52 -9.85
C CYS A 384 -16.14 -3.05 -9.03
N GLN A 385 -16.58 -2.28 -8.04
CA GLN A 385 -17.70 -2.58 -7.16
C GLN A 385 -18.49 -1.31 -6.84
N ASP A 386 -19.76 -1.46 -6.51
CA ASP A 386 -20.61 -0.35 -6.09
C ASP A 386 -20.30 0.07 -4.65
N ILE A 387 -20.47 1.36 -4.39
CA ILE A 387 -20.37 1.94 -3.05
C ILE A 387 -21.72 1.77 -2.38
N LYS A 388 -21.79 0.94 -1.36
CA LYS A 388 -23.01 0.65 -0.64
C LYS A 388 -23.29 1.69 0.44
N PRO A 389 -24.51 2.26 0.50
CA PRO A 389 -24.84 3.31 1.46
C PRO A 389 -24.70 2.89 2.93
N GLU A 390 -24.93 1.62 3.22
CA GLU A 390 -24.88 1.04 4.58
C GLU A 390 -23.48 0.68 5.05
N GLU A 391 -22.49 0.67 4.17
CA GLU A 391 -21.11 0.33 4.48
C GLU A 391 -20.23 1.57 4.62
N ARG A 392 -19.17 1.46 5.40
CA ARG A 392 -18.20 2.53 5.61
C ARG A 392 -17.23 2.57 4.42
N SER A 393 -17.47 3.49 3.48
CA SER A 393 -16.62 3.71 2.31
C SER A 393 -15.62 4.83 2.58
N MET A 394 -14.38 4.65 2.13
CA MET A 394 -13.25 5.54 2.38
C MET A 394 -12.47 5.78 1.08
N ILE A 395 -12.06 7.02 0.86
CA ILE A 395 -11.11 7.37 -0.19
C ILE A 395 -9.81 7.87 0.44
N PHE A 396 -8.70 7.32 -0.02
CA PHE A 396 -7.35 7.75 0.32
C PHE A 396 -6.76 8.48 -0.87
N VAL A 397 -6.38 9.73 -0.70
CA VAL A 397 -5.85 10.55 -1.78
C VAL A 397 -4.62 11.30 -1.32
N THR A 398 -3.58 11.31 -2.15
CA THR A 398 -2.27 11.88 -1.78
C THR A 398 -2.27 13.39 -1.61
N LYS A 399 -3.32 14.07 -2.09
CA LYS A 399 -3.57 15.52 -1.93
C LYS A 399 -5.00 15.78 -1.50
N CYS A 400 -5.24 16.95 -0.94
CA CYS A 400 -6.58 17.42 -0.65
C CYS A 400 -7.43 17.43 -1.93
N PRO A 401 -8.66 16.87 -1.91
CA PRO A 401 -9.58 16.96 -3.04
C PRO A 401 -9.95 18.41 -3.37
N CYS A 402 -9.95 18.74 -4.67
CA CYS A 402 -10.34 20.06 -5.14
C CYS A 402 -11.85 20.26 -5.21
N ASP A 403 -12.29 21.48 -5.52
CA ASP A 403 -13.70 21.85 -5.59
C ASP A 403 -14.50 21.13 -6.69
N GLU A 404 -13.83 20.52 -7.69
CA GLU A 404 -14.47 19.64 -8.67
C GLU A 404 -14.69 18.23 -8.14
N CYS A 405 -13.71 17.69 -7.35
CA CYS A 405 -13.75 16.33 -6.83
C CYS A 405 -14.68 16.19 -5.62
N VAL A 406 -14.76 17.21 -4.75
CA VAL A 406 -15.56 17.17 -3.52
C VAL A 406 -17.03 16.81 -3.77
N PRO A 407 -17.77 17.42 -4.72
CA PRO A 407 -19.15 17.03 -5.02
C PRO A 407 -19.29 15.61 -5.52
N LEU A 408 -18.32 15.14 -6.31
CA LEU A 408 -18.33 13.77 -6.84
C LEU A 408 -18.13 12.74 -5.73
N ILE A 409 -17.17 12.98 -4.81
CA ILE A 409 -16.91 12.13 -3.65
C ILE A 409 -18.16 12.03 -2.78
N LYS A 410 -18.80 13.17 -2.47
CA LYS A 410 -20.04 13.23 -1.69
C LYS A 410 -21.19 12.51 -2.40
N GLY A 411 -21.40 12.82 -3.68
CA GLY A 411 -22.46 12.23 -4.51
C GLY A 411 -22.31 10.73 -4.74
N ALA A 412 -21.07 10.22 -4.74
CA ALA A 412 -20.77 8.80 -4.80
C ALA A 412 -21.06 8.05 -3.50
N GLY A 413 -21.36 8.75 -2.39
CA GLY A 413 -21.66 8.14 -1.11
C GLY A 413 -20.43 7.77 -0.27
N ILE A 414 -19.26 8.32 -0.57
CA ILE A 414 -18.06 8.15 0.24
C ILE A 414 -18.28 8.77 1.62
N LYS A 415 -17.97 8.02 2.68
CA LYS A 415 -18.19 8.43 4.08
C LYS A 415 -16.98 9.08 4.73
N GLN A 416 -15.78 8.73 4.28
CA GLN A 416 -14.53 9.20 4.88
C GLN A 416 -13.51 9.55 3.81
N ILE A 417 -12.77 10.64 4.02
CA ILE A 417 -11.66 11.07 3.17
C ILE A 417 -10.39 11.10 4.01
N TYR A 418 -9.36 10.41 3.55
CA TYR A 418 -8.01 10.44 4.10
C TYR A 418 -7.11 11.18 3.09
N ALA A 419 -6.53 12.29 3.47
CA ALA A 419 -5.81 13.16 2.52
C ALA A 419 -4.62 13.90 3.14
N GLY A 420 -3.72 14.40 2.27
CA GLY A 420 -2.84 15.51 2.59
C GLY A 420 -3.65 16.81 2.71
N ASP A 421 -3.22 17.75 3.51
CA ASP A 421 -3.99 18.96 3.83
C ASP A 421 -3.32 20.29 3.50
N VAL A 422 -2.14 20.26 2.88
CA VAL A 422 -1.34 21.48 2.63
C VAL A 422 -2.08 22.54 1.82
N ASP A 423 -3.02 22.13 1.00
CA ASP A 423 -3.79 23.02 0.11
C ASP A 423 -5.21 23.34 0.61
N VAL A 424 -5.63 22.86 1.77
CA VAL A 424 -6.97 23.13 2.33
C VAL A 424 -7.21 24.62 2.46
N GLY A 425 -8.36 25.10 1.99
CA GLY A 425 -8.75 26.51 2.04
C GLY A 425 -8.00 27.43 1.06
N LYS A 426 -7.12 26.90 0.20
CA LYS A 426 -6.40 27.70 -0.78
C LYS A 426 -7.18 27.82 -2.09
N LYS A 427 -7.29 29.03 -2.59
CA LYS A 427 -7.76 29.33 -3.93
C LYS A 427 -6.57 29.64 -4.83
N LYS A 428 -6.32 28.77 -5.80
CA LYS A 428 -5.32 28.98 -6.86
C LYS A 428 -6.03 29.37 -8.16
N ALA A 429 -5.31 29.95 -9.12
CA ALA A 429 -5.90 30.54 -10.32
C ALA A 429 -6.84 29.59 -11.11
N ASP A 430 -6.50 28.30 -11.20
CA ASP A 430 -7.23 27.32 -12.01
C ASP A 430 -7.76 26.14 -11.20
N ILE A 431 -7.42 26.05 -9.91
CA ILE A 431 -7.86 24.98 -9.02
C ILE A 431 -8.13 25.55 -7.64
N SER A 432 -9.24 25.19 -7.04
CA SER A 432 -9.67 25.68 -5.73
C SER A 432 -9.91 24.50 -4.78
N TYR A 433 -9.64 24.70 -3.50
CA TYR A 433 -9.76 23.72 -2.42
C TYR A 433 -10.66 24.24 -1.28
N MET A 434 -11.57 25.16 -1.58
CA MET A 434 -12.46 25.80 -0.59
C MET A 434 -13.51 24.81 -0.10
N LYS A 435 -14.17 24.10 -1.03
CA LYS A 435 -15.26 23.18 -0.70
C LYS A 435 -14.84 22.02 0.20
N PHE A 436 -13.56 21.63 0.20
CA PHE A 436 -13.09 20.57 1.10
C PHE A 436 -13.18 21.00 2.57
N GLY A 437 -12.85 22.26 2.87
CA GLY A 437 -13.00 22.81 4.22
C GLY A 437 -14.47 22.83 4.70
N GLU A 438 -15.38 23.18 3.80
CA GLU A 438 -16.82 23.37 4.06
C GLU A 438 -17.63 22.06 3.92
N LEU A 439 -16.98 20.95 3.54
CA LEU A 439 -17.67 19.68 3.29
C LEU A 439 -18.28 19.10 4.57
N GLU A 440 -19.60 19.00 4.59
CA GLU A 440 -20.40 18.39 5.65
C GLU A 440 -20.90 16.99 5.27
N GLY A 441 -21.15 16.16 6.30
CA GLY A 441 -21.67 14.80 6.13
C GLY A 441 -20.64 13.76 5.67
N VAL A 442 -19.38 14.17 5.45
CA VAL A 442 -18.24 13.30 5.14
C VAL A 442 -17.12 13.60 6.13
N ARG A 443 -16.61 12.58 6.80
CA ARG A 443 -15.52 12.75 7.77
C ARG A 443 -14.19 12.93 7.04
N LYS A 444 -13.40 13.91 7.51
CA LYS A 444 -12.12 14.28 6.92
C LYS A 444 -10.99 13.93 7.88
N PHE A 445 -10.06 13.08 7.44
CA PHE A 445 -8.87 12.69 8.19
C PHE A 445 -7.65 13.21 7.47
N THR A 446 -6.92 14.10 8.12
CA THR A 446 -5.72 14.70 7.58
C THR A 446 -4.50 14.28 8.38
N TRP A 447 -3.34 14.27 7.73
CA TRP A 447 -2.07 13.95 8.37
C TRP A 447 -1.68 15.05 9.34
N GLN A 448 -1.64 14.75 10.63
CA GLN A 448 -1.36 15.74 11.68
C GLN A 448 -0.88 15.10 12.98
N LEU A 449 -0.40 15.93 13.91
CA LEU A 449 -0.12 15.54 15.29
C LEU A 449 -1.41 15.02 15.95
N ASN A 450 -1.28 14.02 16.82
CA ASN A 450 -2.41 13.49 17.58
C ASN A 450 -3.03 14.62 18.43
N PRO A 451 -4.29 14.99 18.21
CA PRO A 451 -4.93 16.07 18.95
C PRO A 451 -4.93 15.86 20.47
N SER A 452 -5.05 14.60 20.94
CA SER A 452 -5.03 14.28 22.38
C SER A 452 -3.68 14.56 23.03
N GLU A 453 -2.60 14.57 22.27
CA GLU A 453 -1.25 14.87 22.76
C GLU A 453 -0.85 16.33 22.54
N ALA A 454 -1.49 17.02 21.60
CA ALA A 454 -1.25 18.42 21.35
C ALA A 454 -1.55 19.31 22.60
N TYR A 455 -2.52 18.89 23.41
CA TYR A 455 -2.86 19.56 24.66
C TYR A 455 -1.86 19.32 25.81
N SER A 456 -1.02 18.28 25.72
CA SER A 456 0.00 17.97 26.72
C SER A 456 1.34 18.65 26.46
N LEU A 457 1.48 19.30 25.32
CA LEU A 457 2.66 20.07 24.93
C LEU A 457 2.44 21.58 25.22
N ASP A 458 2.09 21.93 26.48
CA ASP A 458 2.04 23.33 26.88
C ASP A 458 3.45 23.94 26.77
N PRO A 459 3.63 25.02 25.99
CA PRO A 459 4.93 25.66 25.83
C PRO A 459 5.50 26.24 27.12
N ASN A 460 4.71 26.35 28.20
CA ASN A 460 5.11 26.92 29.50
C ASN A 460 5.61 25.87 30.52
N GLU A 461 5.73 24.58 30.19
CA GLU A 461 6.36 23.57 31.05
C GLU A 461 7.69 23.04 30.46
N PRO A 462 8.83 23.68 30.71
CA PRO A 462 10.13 23.26 30.16
C PRO A 462 10.65 21.92 30.70
N GLU A 463 10.24 21.52 31.90
CA GLU A 463 10.80 20.33 32.57
C GLU A 463 10.32 18.96 32.04
N ARG A 464 9.21 18.90 31.33
CA ARG A 464 8.73 17.63 30.74
C ARG A 464 9.41 17.24 29.41
N ARG A 465 10.02 18.22 28.73
CA ARG A 465 10.72 17.98 27.45
C ARG A 465 11.99 17.14 27.60
N GLU A 466 12.72 17.30 28.68
CA GLU A 466 13.98 16.55 28.89
C GLU A 466 13.78 15.09 29.30
N LYS A 467 12.70 14.77 30.01
CA LYS A 467 12.45 13.39 30.46
C LYS A 467 11.99 12.45 29.32
N HIS A 468 11.35 12.98 28.25
CA HIS A 468 10.95 12.16 27.11
C HIS A 468 12.09 11.93 26.09
N LEU A 469 13.09 12.81 26.06
CA LEU A 469 14.29 12.65 25.22
C LEU A 469 15.36 11.76 25.86
N SER A 470 15.41 11.67 27.19
CA SER A 470 16.40 10.85 27.91
C SER A 470 16.06 9.36 27.96
N ILE A 471 14.78 8.96 27.78
CA ILE A 471 14.38 7.52 27.78
C ILE A 471 14.73 6.81 26.46
N LYS A 472 15.11 7.54 25.40
CA LYS A 472 15.52 6.96 24.11
C LYS A 472 17.03 6.76 23.95
N ARG A 473 17.86 7.10 24.96
CA ARG A 473 19.32 6.91 24.91
C ARG A 473 19.84 5.71 25.72
N SER A 474 18.96 4.95 26.35
CA SER A 474 19.33 3.75 27.09
C SER A 474 18.42 2.58 26.72
N HIS A 475 18.58 2.07 25.52
CA HIS A 475 18.38 0.64 25.19
C HIS A 475 18.79 0.43 23.74
#